data_5dbd0a05d760d6112d7d50dbafd59a27
#
_entry.id   5dbd0a05d760d6112d7d50dbafd59a27
#
_cell.length_a   1.000
_cell.length_b   1.000
_cell.length_c   1.000
_cell.angle_alpha   90.00
_cell.angle_beta   90.00
_cell.angle_gamma   90.00
#
_symmetry.space_group_name_H-M   'P 1'
#
loop_
_entity.id
_entity.type
_entity.pdbx_description
1 polymer ?
#
loop_
_entity_poly.entity_id
_entity_poly.type
_entity_poly.pdbx_seq_one_letter_code
_entity_poly.pdbx_strand_id
1 'polypeptide(L)' 'MKKKGQIEAMCESGEMTPEQYIENLKKQVEKDAKLLEHFTQIKDNNKVKIVQERIAIVKAELAEMA' A
#
# COMPACT_ATOMS: atom_id res chain seq x y z
N MET A 1 -24.46 -17.10 -0.01
CA MET A 1 -23.92 -16.62 -0.18
C MET A 1 -23.46 -16.51 0.13
N LYS A 2 -23.54 -16.54 0.33
CA LYS A 2 -22.98 -15.99 0.53
C LYS A 2 -22.21 -16.22 0.54
N LYS A 3 -22.05 -16.66 0.57
CA LYS A 3 -21.13 -16.58 0.72
C LYS A 3 -20.26 -16.00 0.46
N LYS A 4 -20.15 -15.76 0.27
CA LYS A 4 -19.19 -14.90 0.05
C LYS A 4 -18.96 -13.95 1.15
N GLY A 5 -19.85 -13.53 1.73
CA GLY A 5 -19.79 -12.56 2.79
C GLY A 5 -19.10 -13.04 4.01
N GLN A 6 -19.05 -14.29 4.21
CA GLN A 6 -18.38 -14.83 5.37
C GLN A 6 -16.91 -14.51 5.37
N ILE A 7 -16.30 -14.56 4.23
CA ILE A 7 -14.89 -14.29 4.14
C ILE A 7 -14.61 -12.86 4.56
N GLU A 8 -15.48 -12.00 4.16
CA GLU A 8 -15.31 -10.60 4.51
C GLU A 8 -15.41 -10.39 5.99
N ALA A 9 -16.32 -11.12 6.61
CA ALA A 9 -16.48 -10.98 8.04
C ALA A 9 -15.19 -11.33 8.75
N MET A 10 -14.49 -12.31 8.27
CA MET A 10 -13.24 -12.66 8.90
C MET A 10 -12.22 -11.57 8.77
N CYS A 11 -12.17 -10.95 7.62
CA CYS A 11 -11.28 -9.82 7.45
C CYS A 11 -11.63 -8.73 8.43
N GLU A 12 -12.90 -8.56 8.67
CA GLU A 12 -13.33 -7.52 9.56
C GLU A 12 -12.91 -7.78 10.98
N SER A 13 -12.77 -9.02 11.33
CA SER A 13 -12.38 -9.31 12.69
C SER A 13 -11.02 -8.71 13.01
N GLY A 14 -10.33 -8.23 12.01
CA GLY A 14 -9.11 -7.49 12.25
C GLY A 14 -7.93 -8.32 12.63
N GLU A 15 -8.02 -9.56 12.38
CA GLU A 15 -6.95 -10.46 12.79
C GLU A 15 -5.85 -10.51 11.75
N MET A 16 -5.37 -9.35 11.34
CA MET A 16 -4.28 -9.30 10.39
C MET A 16 -2.96 -9.52 11.11
N THR A 17 -2.18 -10.47 10.64
CA THR A 17 -0.89 -10.70 11.24
C THR A 17 0.08 -9.58 10.86
N PRO A 18 1.10 -9.34 11.69
CA PRO A 18 2.11 -8.34 11.33
C PRO A 18 2.76 -8.63 9.99
N GLU A 19 2.93 -9.88 9.67
CA GLU A 19 3.54 -10.25 8.39
C GLU A 19 2.66 -9.82 7.22
N GLN A 20 1.36 -10.03 7.36
CA GLN A 20 0.43 -9.61 6.32
C GLN A 20 0.44 -8.10 6.16
N TYR A 21 0.50 -7.39 7.27
CA TYR A 21 0.52 -5.95 7.23
C TYR A 21 1.77 -5.44 6.49
N ILE A 22 2.91 -6.02 6.82
CA ILE A 22 4.15 -5.64 6.16
C ILE A 22 4.08 -5.94 4.67
N GLU A 23 3.54 -7.09 4.33
CA GLU A 23 3.42 -7.46 2.93
C GLU A 23 2.51 -6.50 2.18
N ASN A 24 1.40 -6.08 2.82
CA ASN A 24 0.52 -5.11 2.20
C ASN A 24 1.23 -3.79 1.97
N LEU A 25 2.04 -3.36 2.92
CA LEU A 25 2.79 -2.12 2.75
C LEU A 25 3.77 -2.24 1.59
N LYS A 26 4.43 -3.39 1.46
CA LYS A 26 5.36 -3.58 0.36
C LYS A 26 4.64 -3.53 -0.98
N LYS A 27 3.46 -4.14 -1.06
CA LYS A 27 2.69 -4.09 -2.29
C LYS A 27 2.25 -2.67 -2.60
N GLN A 28 1.91 -1.92 -1.58
CA GLN A 28 1.52 -0.53 -1.77
C GLN A 28 2.68 0.27 -2.34
N VAL A 29 3.87 0.04 -1.83
CA VAL A 29 5.05 0.73 -2.34
C VAL A 29 5.28 0.38 -3.80
N GLU A 30 5.11 -0.88 -4.15
CA GLU A 30 5.30 -1.29 -5.54
C GLU A 30 4.31 -0.58 -6.47
N LYS A 31 3.06 -0.50 -6.05
CA LYS A 31 2.06 0.19 -6.85
C LYS A 31 2.40 1.66 -6.97
N ASP A 32 2.77 2.27 -5.87
CA ASP A 32 3.11 3.68 -5.88
C ASP A 32 4.34 3.94 -6.73
N ALA A 33 5.30 3.03 -6.70
CA ALA A 33 6.48 3.19 -7.53
C ALA A 33 6.13 3.19 -9.02
N LYS A 34 5.22 2.32 -9.40
CA LYS A 34 4.78 2.29 -10.79
C LYS A 34 4.04 3.57 -11.15
N LEU A 35 3.21 4.05 -10.27
CA LEU A 35 2.51 5.31 -10.50
C LEU A 35 3.51 6.45 -10.58
N LEU A 36 4.51 6.43 -9.74
CA LEU A 36 5.53 7.47 -9.76
C LEU A 36 6.23 7.50 -11.11
N GLU A 37 6.57 6.35 -11.61
CA GLU A 37 7.22 6.29 -12.91
C GLU A 37 6.30 6.83 -14.00
N HIS A 38 5.05 6.45 -13.97
CA HIS A 38 4.09 6.93 -14.94
C HIS A 38 3.94 8.45 -14.89
N PHE A 39 3.75 8.97 -13.70
CA PHE A 39 3.59 10.42 -13.55
C PHE A 39 4.84 11.18 -13.93
N THR A 40 6.00 10.57 -13.70
CA THR A 40 7.26 11.18 -14.12
C THR A 40 7.32 11.26 -15.64
N GLN A 41 6.87 10.23 -16.32
CA GLN A 41 6.88 10.21 -17.78
C GLN A 41 5.97 11.27 -18.37
N ILE A 42 4.81 11.45 -17.77
CA ILE A 42 3.87 12.46 -18.27
C ILE A 42 4.15 13.83 -17.64
N LYS A 43 5.19 13.92 -16.82
CA LYS A 43 5.64 15.19 -16.23
C LYS A 43 4.57 15.84 -15.36
N ASP A 44 3.81 15.01 -14.65
CA ASP A 44 2.81 15.50 -13.72
C ASP A 44 3.48 15.70 -12.36
N ASN A 45 4.16 16.83 -12.22
CA ASN A 45 4.99 17.05 -11.04
C ASN A 45 4.19 17.04 -9.74
N ASN A 46 2.95 17.51 -9.79
CA ASN A 46 2.14 17.54 -8.59
C ASN A 46 1.89 16.14 -8.05
N LYS A 47 1.51 15.23 -8.94
CA LYS A 47 1.24 13.86 -8.52
C LYS A 47 2.51 13.13 -8.19
N VAL A 48 3.60 13.43 -8.88
CA VAL A 48 4.88 12.85 -8.54
C VAL A 48 5.23 13.15 -7.08
N LYS A 49 5.03 14.39 -6.68
CA LYS A 49 5.36 14.79 -5.33
C LYS A 49 4.49 14.06 -4.32
N ILE A 50 3.19 13.96 -4.60
CA ILE A 50 2.27 13.28 -3.70
C ILE A 50 2.67 11.81 -3.54
N VAL A 51 2.95 11.15 -4.64
CA VAL A 51 3.32 9.74 -4.59
C VAL A 51 4.64 9.55 -3.85
N GLN A 52 5.59 10.42 -4.07
CA GLN A 52 6.86 10.34 -3.36
C GLN A 52 6.67 10.44 -1.86
N GLU A 53 5.80 11.33 -1.42
CA GLU A 53 5.55 11.47 0.00
C GLU A 53 4.91 10.21 0.56
N ARG A 54 3.97 9.64 -0.17
CA ARG A 54 3.32 8.41 0.29
C ARG A 54 4.33 7.28 0.40
N ILE A 55 5.19 7.15 -0.60
CA ILE A 55 6.20 6.11 -0.55
C ILE A 55 7.13 6.31 0.64
N ALA A 56 7.52 7.54 0.90
CA ALA A 56 8.40 7.81 2.02
C ALA A 56 7.76 7.43 3.34
N ILE A 57 6.47 7.73 3.51
CA ILE A 57 5.76 7.40 4.73
C ILE A 57 5.70 5.89 4.91
N VAL A 58 5.34 5.18 3.85
CA VAL A 58 5.21 3.73 3.94
C VAL A 58 6.56 3.10 4.20
N LYS A 59 7.61 3.58 3.56
CA LYS A 59 8.94 3.03 3.80
C LYS A 59 9.39 3.27 5.23
N ALA A 60 9.04 4.41 5.78
CA ALA A 60 9.38 4.69 7.18
C ALA A 60 8.68 3.69 8.11
N GLU A 61 7.42 3.41 7.83
CA GLU A 61 6.71 2.42 8.63
C GLU A 61 7.34 1.05 8.49
N LEU A 62 7.71 0.68 7.27
CA LEU A 62 8.36 -0.61 7.06
C LEU A 62 9.66 -0.69 7.84
N ALA A 63 10.42 0.38 7.87
CA ALA A 63 11.69 0.39 8.59
C ALA A 63 11.46 0.20 10.07
N GLU A 64 10.40 0.78 10.61
CA GLU A 64 10.11 0.62 12.03
C GLU A 64 9.65 -0.78 12.36
N MET A 65 8.93 -1.42 11.44
CA MET A 65 8.38 -2.74 11.71
C MET A 65 9.35 -3.85 11.37
N ALA A 66 10.27 -3.59 10.49
CA ALA A 66 11.26 -4.59 10.13
C ALA A 66 12.45 -4.59 11.09
#